data_b582eeddfe675169b74bbd94feadc290
#
_entry.id   b582eeddfe675169b74bbd94feadc290
#
_cell.length_a   1.000
_cell.length_b   1.000
_cell.length_c   1.000
_cell.angle_alpha   90.00
_cell.angle_beta   90.00
_cell.angle_gamma   90.00
#
_symmetry.space_group_name_H-M   'P 1'
#
loop_
_entity.id
_entity.type
_entity.pdbx_description
1 polymer ?
#
loop_
_entity_poly.entity_id
_entity_poly.type
_entity_poly.pdbx_seq_one_letter_code
_entity_poly.pdbx_strand_id
1 'polypeptide(L)'
;MSLYEFNDAWVGKYIHPNILDVPDLSLVVEEYKINNVGTDIYTVPVFSETFCNEFSYLIQTLDEEKWTNGRHENYPTNDIILDDIGLGDVYRSVVFNFLIPVALEIFKMPHPSIETPMEREELFKKDFKTEDFLVRYLLNKQKVLGIHHD
;
A
#
# COMPACT_ATOMS: atom_id res chain seq x y z
N MET A 1 17.39 9.57 -6.98
CA MET A 1 16.84 8.32 -6.41
C MET A 1 15.44 8.19 -6.98
N SER A 2 15.12 7.05 -7.55
CA SER A 2 13.88 6.81 -8.31
C SER A 2 12.79 6.25 -7.41
N LEU A 3 11.53 6.66 -7.61
CA LEU A 3 10.36 6.01 -6.98
C LEU A 3 10.24 4.53 -7.35
N TYR A 4 10.90 4.11 -8.43
CA TYR A 4 10.74 2.80 -9.08
C TYR A 4 11.71 1.71 -8.59
N GLU A 5 12.61 2.02 -7.67
CA GLU A 5 13.67 1.11 -7.24
C GLU A 5 13.65 0.91 -5.73
N PHE A 6 13.01 -0.15 -5.28
CA PHE A 6 12.96 -0.49 -3.86
C PHE A 6 14.32 -1.04 -3.38
N ASN A 7 14.96 -0.29 -2.48
CA ASN A 7 16.23 -0.64 -1.84
C ASN A 7 16.36 0.12 -0.50
N ASP A 8 17.42 -0.12 0.26
CA ASP A 8 17.61 0.51 1.58
C ASP A 8 17.60 2.05 1.52
N ALA A 9 18.13 2.63 0.47
CA ALA A 9 18.10 4.08 0.30
C ALA A 9 16.70 4.60 -0.04
N TRP A 10 15.91 3.81 -0.78
CA TRP A 10 14.50 4.09 -1.02
C TRP A 10 13.70 4.02 0.30
N VAL A 11 13.91 2.97 1.08
CA VAL A 11 13.28 2.77 2.38
C VAL A 11 13.58 3.95 3.30
N GLY A 12 14.85 4.32 3.45
CA GLY A 12 15.26 5.46 4.29
C GLY A 12 14.71 6.82 3.86
N LYS A 13 14.36 7.00 2.58
CA LYS A 13 13.79 8.25 2.06
C LYS A 13 12.27 8.28 2.14
N TYR A 14 11.61 7.16 1.84
CA TYR A 14 10.18 7.16 1.52
C TYR A 14 9.31 6.48 2.55
N ILE A 15 9.86 5.61 3.39
CA ILE A 15 9.10 5.03 4.49
C ILE A 15 9.08 6.02 5.67
N HIS A 16 7.96 6.08 6.36
CA HIS A 16 7.81 6.94 7.52
C HIS A 16 8.76 6.49 8.65
N PRO A 17 9.50 7.39 9.29
CA PRO A 17 10.47 7.04 10.33
C PRO A 17 9.87 6.17 11.46
N ASN A 18 8.63 6.41 11.82
CA ASN A 18 7.95 5.65 12.87
C ASN A 18 7.78 4.15 12.54
N ILE A 19 7.97 3.73 11.29
CA ILE A 19 7.90 2.31 10.88
C ILE A 19 9.29 1.71 10.71
N LEU A 20 10.31 2.55 10.46
CA LEU A 20 11.66 2.08 10.17
C LEU A 20 12.40 1.50 11.37
N ASP A 21 12.15 2.04 12.55
CA ASP A 21 12.92 1.76 13.75
C ASP A 21 12.24 0.72 14.66
N VAL A 22 11.49 -0.22 14.08
CA VAL A 22 10.75 -1.24 14.86
C VAL A 22 11.63 -2.44 15.20
N PRO A 23 12.36 -2.45 16.31
CA PRO A 23 13.10 -3.65 16.73
C PRO A 23 12.18 -4.75 17.25
N ASP A 24 10.99 -4.40 17.71
CA ASP A 24 10.02 -5.35 18.26
C ASP A 24 8.59 -4.91 17.88
N LEU A 25 7.95 -5.70 17.01
CA LEU A 25 6.59 -5.46 16.56
C LEU A 25 5.54 -5.47 17.69
N SER A 26 5.87 -6.06 18.84
CA SER A 26 4.99 -6.05 20.03
C SER A 26 4.80 -4.64 20.60
N LEU A 27 5.74 -3.74 20.36
CA LEU A 27 5.70 -2.33 20.80
C LEU A 27 5.01 -1.40 19.79
N VAL A 28 4.71 -1.91 18.58
CA VAL A 28 4.18 -1.12 17.45
C VAL A 28 2.92 -0.33 17.82
N VAL A 29 2.02 -0.93 18.56
CA VAL A 29 0.69 -0.32 18.83
C VAL A 29 0.80 0.94 19.69
N GLU A 30 1.70 0.99 20.64
CA GLU A 30 1.85 2.14 21.55
C GLU A 30 2.84 3.19 21.03
N GLU A 31 3.94 2.77 20.43
CA GLU A 31 5.05 3.64 20.07
C GLU A 31 4.87 4.30 18.70
N TYR A 32 4.15 3.66 17.77
CA TYR A 32 4.02 4.09 16.38
C TYR A 32 2.79 4.93 16.07
N LYS A 33 2.11 5.44 17.07
CA LYS A 33 0.88 6.24 16.88
C LYS A 33 -0.13 5.55 15.97
N ILE A 34 -0.21 4.23 16.08
CA ILE A 34 -1.31 3.49 15.46
C ILE A 34 -2.57 3.85 16.23
N ASN A 35 -3.41 4.61 15.60
CA ASN A 35 -4.65 5.04 16.23
C ASN A 35 -5.73 4.00 15.95
N ASN A 36 -6.30 3.47 17.03
CA ASN A 36 -7.57 2.76 16.93
C ASN A 36 -8.69 3.79 16.77
N VAL A 37 -9.27 3.86 15.59
CA VAL A 37 -10.32 4.82 15.25
C VAL A 37 -11.72 4.18 15.26
N GLY A 38 -11.81 2.90 15.53
CA GLY A 38 -13.06 2.14 15.59
C GLY A 38 -12.80 0.67 15.91
N THR A 39 -13.86 -0.13 15.99
CA THR A 39 -13.70 -1.57 16.20
C THR A 39 -12.96 -2.18 15.01
N ASP A 40 -11.76 -2.72 15.27
CA ASP A 40 -10.87 -3.33 14.28
C ASP A 40 -10.46 -2.40 13.12
N ILE A 41 -10.50 -1.08 13.34
CA ILE A 41 -10.08 -0.09 12.37
C ILE A 41 -8.89 0.69 12.93
N TYR A 42 -7.77 0.64 12.21
CA TYR A 42 -6.51 1.25 12.63
C TYR A 42 -5.96 2.14 11.53
N THR A 43 -5.27 3.21 11.93
CA THR A 43 -4.49 4.06 11.03
C THR A 43 -3.03 4.01 11.41
N VAL A 44 -2.17 3.88 10.41
CA VAL A 44 -0.72 3.81 10.58
C VAL A 44 -0.01 4.70 9.55
N PRO A 45 0.97 5.52 9.95
CA PRO A 45 1.75 6.31 9.01
C PRO A 45 2.76 5.40 8.29
N VAL A 46 2.57 5.16 6.99
CA VAL A 46 3.42 4.26 6.19
C VAL A 46 4.48 5.02 5.41
N PHE A 47 4.08 6.11 4.76
CA PHE A 47 4.94 6.85 3.85
C PHE A 47 5.37 8.19 4.43
N SER A 48 6.59 8.59 4.08
CA SER A 48 7.10 9.93 4.39
C SER A 48 6.36 11.01 3.58
N GLU A 49 6.41 12.25 4.06
CA GLU A 49 5.90 13.40 3.32
C GLU A 49 6.56 13.54 1.94
N THR A 50 7.85 13.21 1.85
CA THR A 50 8.59 13.22 0.59
C THR A 50 7.99 12.26 -0.43
N PHE A 51 7.67 11.02 0.00
CA PHE A 51 6.98 10.06 -0.88
C PHE A 51 5.64 10.62 -1.34
N CYS A 52 4.82 11.09 -0.41
CA CYS A 52 3.48 11.60 -0.73
C CYS A 52 3.52 12.74 -1.75
N ASN A 53 4.48 13.65 -1.63
CA ASN A 53 4.64 14.76 -2.56
C ASN A 53 5.12 14.30 -3.96
N GLU A 54 6.17 13.46 -4.00
CA GLU A 54 6.70 12.95 -5.28
C GLU A 54 5.69 12.02 -5.99
N PHE A 55 4.98 11.18 -5.24
CA PHE A 55 3.94 10.31 -5.77
C PHE A 55 2.73 11.12 -6.29
N SER A 56 2.29 12.11 -5.54
CA SER A 56 1.19 12.99 -5.97
C SER A 56 1.55 13.72 -7.26
N TYR A 57 2.78 14.20 -7.39
CA TYR A 57 3.24 14.83 -8.62
C TYR A 57 3.26 13.84 -9.78
N LEU A 58 3.78 12.62 -9.57
CA LEU A 58 3.77 11.56 -10.58
C LEU A 58 2.34 11.30 -11.09
N ILE A 59 1.39 11.09 -10.18
CA ILE A 59 0.00 10.78 -10.54
C ILE A 59 -0.64 11.91 -11.37
N GLN A 60 -0.33 13.16 -11.03
CA GLN A 60 -0.86 14.32 -11.76
C GLN A 60 -0.26 14.50 -13.16
N THR A 61 0.93 13.95 -13.38
CA THR A 61 1.66 14.06 -14.65
C THR A 61 1.55 12.83 -15.53
N LEU A 62 0.85 11.79 -15.09
CA LEU A 62 0.59 10.60 -15.90
C LEU A 62 -0.31 10.95 -17.10
N ASP A 63 0.04 10.40 -18.26
CA ASP A 63 -0.74 10.54 -19.48
C ASP A 63 -2.17 10.03 -19.28
N GLU A 64 -3.15 10.80 -19.76
CA GLU A 64 -4.57 10.43 -19.66
C GLU A 64 -4.88 9.09 -20.33
N GLU A 65 -4.14 8.72 -21.36
CA GLU A 65 -4.31 7.46 -22.10
C GLU A 65 -3.99 6.21 -21.26
N LYS A 66 -3.22 6.36 -20.19
CA LYS A 66 -2.91 5.27 -19.25
C LYS A 66 -4.07 4.93 -18.32
N TRP A 67 -5.01 5.85 -18.17
CA TRP A 67 -6.17 5.66 -17.32
C TRP A 67 -7.28 4.95 -18.08
N THR A 68 -7.76 3.84 -17.55
CA THR A 68 -8.80 3.02 -18.18
C THR A 68 -10.12 3.13 -17.43
N ASN A 69 -11.23 2.96 -18.15
CA ASN A 69 -12.59 3.01 -17.57
C ASN A 69 -13.24 1.61 -17.49
N GLY A 70 -12.53 0.56 -17.86
CA GLY A 70 -13.12 -0.73 -18.20
C GLY A 70 -13.30 -1.73 -17.07
N ARG A 71 -12.78 -1.47 -15.86
CA ARG A 71 -12.83 -2.47 -14.77
C ARG A 71 -14.20 -2.62 -14.12
N HIS A 72 -14.96 -1.55 -14.07
CA HIS A 72 -16.24 -1.53 -13.36
C HIS A 72 -17.34 -1.00 -14.25
N GLU A 73 -18.06 -1.89 -14.93
CA GLU A 73 -19.20 -1.52 -15.79
C GLU A 73 -20.27 -0.71 -15.05
N ASN A 74 -20.45 -0.98 -13.75
CA ASN A 74 -21.48 -0.33 -12.92
C ASN A 74 -20.97 0.89 -12.15
N TYR A 75 -19.68 1.08 -12.04
CA TYR A 75 -19.05 2.17 -11.30
C TYR A 75 -17.93 2.78 -12.15
N PRO A 76 -18.22 3.84 -12.88
CA PRO A 76 -17.24 4.45 -13.79
C PRO A 76 -16.10 5.09 -13.00
N THR A 77 -15.06 4.32 -12.75
CA THR A 77 -13.78 4.78 -12.22
C THR A 77 -12.76 4.91 -13.34
N ASN A 78 -11.76 5.76 -13.14
CA ASN A 78 -10.57 5.76 -13.96
C ASN A 78 -9.47 5.05 -13.18
N ASP A 79 -9.01 3.93 -13.70
CA ASP A 79 -8.09 3.04 -13.02
C ASP A 79 -6.78 2.92 -13.80
N ILE A 80 -5.69 2.70 -13.09
CA ILE A 80 -4.39 2.37 -13.66
C ILE A 80 -3.73 1.29 -12.82
N ILE A 81 -3.24 0.24 -13.49
CA ILE A 81 -2.52 -0.85 -12.83
C ILE A 81 -1.12 -0.36 -12.47
N LEU A 82 -0.67 -0.62 -11.25
CA LEU A 82 0.64 -0.17 -10.78
C LEU A 82 1.80 -0.76 -11.58
N ASP A 83 1.65 -1.99 -12.09
CA ASP A 83 2.66 -2.61 -12.97
C ASP A 83 2.81 -1.84 -14.30
N ASP A 84 1.73 -1.29 -14.85
CA ASP A 84 1.76 -0.53 -16.10
C ASP A 84 2.51 0.81 -15.99
N ILE A 85 2.71 1.28 -14.77
CA ILE A 85 3.52 2.47 -14.47
C ILE A 85 4.82 2.15 -13.73
N GLY A 86 5.18 0.85 -13.62
CA GLY A 86 6.44 0.39 -13.04
C GLY A 86 6.53 0.49 -11.51
N LEU A 87 5.40 0.65 -10.81
CA LEU A 87 5.36 0.78 -9.35
C LEU A 87 4.87 -0.48 -8.63
N GLY A 88 4.44 -1.50 -9.34
CA GLY A 88 3.86 -2.71 -8.74
C GLY A 88 4.84 -3.41 -7.80
N ASP A 89 6.08 -3.65 -8.24
CA ASP A 89 7.09 -4.31 -7.39
C ASP A 89 7.44 -3.50 -6.14
N VAL A 90 7.52 -2.18 -6.27
CA VAL A 90 7.76 -1.28 -5.13
C VAL A 90 6.61 -1.37 -4.14
N TYR A 91 5.38 -1.29 -4.63
CA TYR A 91 4.19 -1.38 -3.79
C TYR A 91 4.12 -2.72 -3.05
N ARG A 92 4.27 -3.83 -3.77
CA ARG A 92 4.31 -5.17 -3.17
C ARG A 92 5.40 -5.30 -2.11
N SER A 93 6.58 -4.74 -2.38
CA SER A 93 7.68 -4.72 -1.40
C SER A 93 7.31 -3.96 -0.13
N VAL A 94 6.61 -2.83 -0.23
CA VAL A 94 6.11 -2.09 0.93
C VAL A 94 5.07 -2.90 1.71
N VAL A 95 4.13 -3.51 1.01
CA VAL A 95 3.10 -4.35 1.64
C VAL A 95 3.76 -5.48 2.44
N PHE A 96 4.72 -6.19 1.84
CA PHE A 96 5.38 -7.32 2.48
C PHE A 96 6.27 -6.96 3.65
N ASN A 97 7.07 -5.93 3.48
CA ASN A 97 8.09 -5.61 4.47
C ASN A 97 7.54 -4.78 5.64
N PHE A 98 6.43 -4.06 5.42
CA PHE A 98 5.92 -3.13 6.43
C PHE A 98 4.45 -3.37 6.80
N LEU A 99 3.53 -3.48 5.83
CA LEU A 99 2.11 -3.52 6.15
C LEU A 99 1.66 -4.87 6.73
N ILE A 100 2.10 -5.97 6.15
CA ILE A 100 1.74 -7.31 6.63
C ILE A 100 2.26 -7.55 8.04
N PRO A 101 3.54 -7.30 8.37
CA PRO A 101 4.02 -7.45 9.74
C PRO A 101 3.20 -6.65 10.76
N VAL A 102 2.89 -5.40 10.43
CA VAL A 102 2.07 -4.53 11.30
C VAL A 102 0.66 -5.08 11.47
N ALA A 103 0.02 -5.52 10.37
CA ALA A 103 -1.33 -6.09 10.43
C ALA A 103 -1.38 -7.38 11.28
N LEU A 104 -0.41 -8.28 11.10
CA LEU A 104 -0.33 -9.52 11.87
C LEU A 104 -0.22 -9.25 13.37
N GLU A 105 0.56 -8.25 13.76
CA GLU A 105 0.72 -7.89 15.17
C GLU A 105 -0.56 -7.23 15.73
N ILE A 106 -1.16 -6.29 15.01
CA ILE A 106 -2.36 -5.58 15.45
C ILE A 106 -3.54 -6.54 15.64
N PHE A 107 -3.76 -7.41 14.67
CA PHE A 107 -4.89 -8.34 14.69
C PHE A 107 -4.58 -9.65 15.42
N LYS A 108 -3.38 -9.80 15.98
CA LYS A 108 -2.94 -11.00 16.69
C LYS A 108 -3.26 -12.28 15.92
N MET A 109 -3.12 -12.21 14.62
CA MET A 109 -3.37 -13.36 13.76
C MET A 109 -2.35 -14.45 14.07
N PRO A 110 -2.78 -15.73 14.19
CA PRO A 110 -1.85 -16.82 14.37
C PRO A 110 -0.91 -16.84 13.16
N HIS A 111 0.35 -16.56 13.42
CA HIS A 111 1.38 -16.64 12.40
C HIS A 111 1.55 -18.12 12.03
N PRO A 112 1.36 -18.54 10.78
CA PRO A 112 1.96 -19.77 10.32
C PRO A 112 3.45 -19.63 10.63
N SER A 113 4.14 -20.70 10.98
CA SER A 113 5.55 -20.73 11.38
C SER A 113 6.48 -20.27 10.23
N ILE A 114 6.37 -19.00 9.89
CA ILE A 114 7.13 -18.37 8.81
C ILE A 114 8.29 -17.66 9.48
N GLU A 115 9.45 -18.30 9.42
CA GLU A 115 10.62 -17.86 10.15
C GLU A 115 11.39 -16.74 9.44
N THR A 116 11.18 -16.57 8.12
CA THR A 116 11.95 -15.60 7.34
C THR A 116 11.06 -14.67 6.47
N PRO A 117 11.53 -13.44 6.18
CA PRO A 117 10.85 -12.54 5.25
C PRO A 117 10.63 -13.14 3.86
N MET A 118 11.56 -13.98 3.40
CA MET A 118 11.51 -14.63 2.10
C MET A 118 10.39 -15.68 2.04
N GLU A 119 10.18 -16.46 3.11
CA GLU A 119 9.08 -17.42 3.19
C GLU A 119 7.72 -16.74 3.21
N ARG A 120 7.62 -15.56 3.84
CA ARG A 120 6.41 -14.73 3.79
C ARG A 120 6.10 -14.26 2.37
N GLU A 121 7.12 -13.79 1.66
CA GLU A 121 6.99 -13.34 0.28
C GLU A 121 6.56 -14.48 -0.65
N GLU A 122 7.15 -15.67 -0.50
CA GLU A 122 6.78 -16.86 -1.29
C GLU A 122 5.36 -17.33 -1.00
N LEU A 123 4.95 -17.36 0.27
CA LEU A 123 3.61 -17.75 0.66
C LEU A 123 2.58 -16.79 0.09
N PHE A 124 2.85 -15.50 0.18
CA PHE A 124 1.94 -14.48 -0.32
C PHE A 124 1.84 -14.52 -1.86
N LYS A 125 2.95 -14.63 -2.57
CA LYS A 125 2.94 -14.78 -4.04
C LYS A 125 2.16 -16.00 -4.49
N LYS A 126 2.13 -17.06 -3.69
CA LYS A 126 1.42 -18.30 -3.99
C LYS A 126 -0.10 -18.19 -3.76
N ASP A 127 -0.50 -17.57 -2.66
CA ASP A 127 -1.87 -17.58 -2.17
C ASP A 127 -2.66 -16.31 -2.52
N PHE A 128 -1.98 -15.21 -2.82
CA PHE A 128 -2.60 -13.93 -3.15
C PHE A 128 -2.19 -13.44 -4.54
N LYS A 129 -3.07 -13.60 -5.49
CA LYS A 129 -2.99 -12.87 -6.76
C LYS A 129 -3.63 -11.51 -6.54
N THR A 130 -2.81 -10.51 -6.25
CA THR A 130 -3.28 -9.12 -6.17
C THR A 130 -3.03 -8.42 -7.50
N GLU A 131 -4.03 -7.75 -8.01
CA GLU A 131 -3.87 -6.70 -8.99
C GLU A 131 -3.87 -5.38 -8.23
N ASP A 132 -2.71 -4.76 -8.16
CA ASP A 132 -2.54 -3.48 -7.47
C ASP A 132 -2.84 -2.34 -8.43
N PHE A 133 -3.79 -1.50 -8.10
CA PHE A 133 -4.22 -0.41 -8.96
C PHE A 133 -4.55 0.87 -8.20
N LEU A 134 -4.44 1.98 -8.89
CA LEU A 134 -4.91 3.28 -8.41
C LEU A 134 -6.27 3.58 -9.03
N VAL A 135 -7.14 4.11 -8.21
CA VAL A 135 -8.47 4.57 -8.63
C VAL A 135 -8.54 6.08 -8.46
N ARG A 136 -8.90 6.79 -9.52
CA ARG A 136 -9.21 8.21 -9.40
C ARG A 136 -10.68 8.48 -9.69
N TYR A 137 -11.24 9.37 -8.89
CA TYR A 137 -12.60 9.86 -9.06
C TYR A 137 -12.58 11.18 -9.82
N LEU A 138 -13.32 11.24 -10.93
CA LEU A 138 -13.50 12.45 -11.67
C LEU A 138 -14.70 13.20 -11.09
N LEU A 139 -14.45 14.23 -10.30
CA LEU A 139 -15.47 15.02 -9.59
C LEU A 139 -16.64 15.49 -10.46
N ASN A 140 -16.41 15.69 -11.76
CA ASN A 140 -17.42 16.13 -12.70
C ASN A 140 -18.25 14.99 -13.32
N LYS A 141 -17.82 13.74 -13.19
CA LYS A 141 -18.44 12.57 -13.81
C LYS A 141 -18.94 11.55 -12.81
N GLN A 142 -18.39 11.52 -11.62
CA GLN A 142 -18.76 10.58 -10.57
C GLN A 142 -19.23 11.32 -9.33
N LYS A 143 -20.46 11.08 -8.94
CA LYS A 143 -21.06 11.70 -7.76
C LYS A 143 -21.06 10.78 -6.55
N VAL A 144 -20.99 9.49 -6.75
CA VAL A 144 -21.13 8.48 -5.68
C VAL A 144 -20.41 7.20 -6.09
N LEU A 145 -19.65 6.62 -5.16
CA LEU A 145 -19.33 5.19 -5.18
C LEU A 145 -20.39 4.47 -4.39
N GLY A 146 -21.14 3.57 -5.02
CA GLY A 146 -22.14 2.75 -4.33
C GLY A 146 -21.49 1.80 -3.31
N ILE A 147 -22.30 1.22 -2.44
CA ILE A 147 -21.85 0.17 -1.52
C ILE A 147 -21.32 -1.00 -2.36
N HIS A 148 -20.09 -1.43 -2.12
CA HIS A 148 -19.42 -2.52 -2.83
C HIS A 148 -18.59 -3.34 -1.85
N HIS A 149 -18.19 -4.52 -2.28
CA HIS A 149 -17.23 -5.38 -1.61
C HIS A 149 -15.98 -5.45 -2.50
N ASP A 150 -14.82 -5.23 -1.90
CA ASP A 150 -13.51 -5.39 -2.54
C ASP A 150 -13.00 -6.82 -2.30
#